data_68b1f62c33014a6b1ebbe9a4bfd9e456
#
_entry.id   68b1f62c33014a6b1ebbe9a4bfd9e456
#
_cell.length_a   1.000
_cell.length_b   1.000
_cell.length_c   1.000
_cell.angle_alpha   90.00
_cell.angle_beta   90.00
_cell.angle_gamma   90.00
#
_symmetry.space_group_name_H-M   'P 1'
#
loop_
_entity.id
_entity.type
_entity.pdbx_description
1 polymer ?
#
loop_
_entity_poly.entity_id
_entity_poly.type
_entity_poly.pdbx_seq_one_letter_code
_entity_poly.pdbx_strand_id
1 'polypeptide(L)'
;MNVLFVSIDSLSRHFLEVYPEIGVEFDVETDNLDRFAEQAAVFDTHYAGSLPCMPARREWLTGTREFLWRPWGPVEPFDDTLPRLAREDGVVTQLVTDHYHYFQHGSHGYFEDFNGFEFVRGHEHDAWRTAPRRPDERLLVQSTTRGSPDPDDVEFMNRAQYARNVADFEDESDFFAPQVFDATAQWVRDNREQDRWFCYVDSFDVHEPFHVPEPYASMYTDEDPTDSDLVNWPYYGRVDRGQSELTDRQLDFVRAQFAGKVTMVDRWFGRVLDALDETGAWSDTMVVVTADHGHYLGEHGWVGKPQAPMYNTLVHTPLFVHHPDAARAGERVDALTSAVDLYGTILDELGVEADHRHSRSLSLLLHGERDEHRDRAIYGYWGSSVNVTDGEYTYLHPCDGSVDAACHSTEMMNALGPFQPREPEFDAEAGEFLPYTESPVWRWSTYATGRHDDPMLFDVSADPEQEDDLAGADTEQEERMRSLLVDALDHLDAPASQYERLGLAR
;
A
#
# COMPACT_ATOMS: atom_id res chain seq x y z
N MET A 1 18.78 6.78 -17.52
CA MET A 1 17.65 7.57 -16.96
C MET A 1 17.65 7.42 -15.45
N ASN A 2 17.16 8.41 -14.72
CA ASN A 2 16.93 8.37 -13.29
C ASN A 2 15.49 7.97 -13.00
N VAL A 3 15.24 7.40 -11.83
CA VAL A 3 13.86 7.08 -11.39
C VAL A 3 13.65 7.53 -9.94
N LEU A 4 12.62 8.32 -9.72
CA LEU A 4 12.08 8.67 -8.42
C LEU A 4 10.74 7.93 -8.25
N PHE A 5 10.70 6.96 -7.37
CA PHE A 5 9.49 6.20 -7.03
C PHE A 5 8.98 6.65 -5.67
N VAL A 6 7.78 7.19 -5.61
CA VAL A 6 7.13 7.69 -4.39
C VAL A 6 5.89 6.86 -4.10
N SER A 7 5.87 6.18 -2.98
CA SER A 7 4.66 5.57 -2.43
C SER A 7 4.16 6.36 -1.21
N ILE A 8 2.86 6.58 -1.15
CA ILE A 8 2.15 7.25 -0.06
C ILE A 8 1.17 6.22 0.52
N ASP A 9 1.48 5.70 1.72
CA ASP A 9 0.72 4.60 2.33
C ASP A 9 -0.73 5.02 2.60
N SER A 10 -1.65 4.13 2.25
CA SER A 10 -3.09 4.30 2.49
C SER A 10 -3.75 5.48 1.75
N LEU A 11 -3.09 6.12 0.77
CA LEU A 11 -3.67 7.25 0.03
C LEU A 11 -4.85 6.79 -0.82
N SER A 12 -6.05 7.17 -0.41
CA SER A 12 -7.29 6.86 -1.11
C SER A 12 -7.59 7.86 -2.22
N ARG A 13 -8.00 7.35 -3.40
CA ARG A 13 -8.46 8.16 -4.53
C ARG A 13 -9.62 9.09 -4.19
N HIS A 14 -10.46 8.73 -3.21
CA HIS A 14 -11.59 9.55 -2.76
C HIS A 14 -11.18 10.94 -2.25
N PHE A 15 -9.93 11.11 -1.86
CA PHE A 15 -9.39 12.36 -1.33
C PHE A 15 -8.54 13.14 -2.35
N LEU A 16 -8.61 12.76 -3.65
CA LEU A 16 -7.83 13.38 -4.73
C LEU A 16 -8.76 13.96 -5.79
N GLU A 17 -8.74 15.28 -5.99
CA GLU A 17 -9.58 15.98 -6.95
C GLU A 17 -9.37 15.51 -8.39
N VAL A 18 -8.17 15.04 -8.71
CA VAL A 18 -7.82 14.45 -10.02
C VAL A 18 -8.67 13.23 -10.39
N TYR A 19 -9.35 12.58 -9.44
CA TYR A 19 -10.29 11.48 -9.67
C TYR A 19 -11.72 11.90 -9.29
N PRO A 20 -12.37 12.73 -10.11
CA PRO A 20 -13.64 13.40 -9.76
C PRO A 20 -14.87 12.47 -9.76
N GLU A 21 -14.76 11.25 -10.28
CA GLU A 21 -15.84 10.26 -10.34
C GLU A 21 -16.20 9.66 -8.97
N ILE A 22 -15.30 9.79 -8.01
CA ILE A 22 -15.47 9.40 -6.63
C ILE A 22 -15.03 10.57 -5.75
N GLY A 23 -15.55 10.70 -4.57
CA GLY A 23 -15.14 11.82 -3.72
C GLY A 23 -15.71 11.74 -2.31
N VAL A 24 -15.16 12.59 -1.47
CA VAL A 24 -15.64 12.85 -0.12
C VAL A 24 -16.37 14.19 -0.05
N GLU A 25 -17.00 14.47 1.06
CA GLU A 25 -17.75 15.72 1.30
C GLU A 25 -16.86 16.97 1.50
N PHE A 26 -15.54 16.77 1.57
CA PHE A 26 -14.55 17.84 1.72
C PHE A 26 -13.96 18.24 0.38
N ASP A 27 -13.64 19.52 0.23
CA ASP A 27 -12.80 20.06 -0.84
C ASP A 27 -11.33 19.93 -0.37
N VAL A 28 -10.72 18.77 -0.60
CA VAL A 28 -9.39 18.45 -0.08
C VAL A 28 -8.31 19.12 -0.92
N GLU A 29 -7.51 19.99 -0.30
CA GLU A 29 -6.44 20.70 -0.99
C GLU A 29 -5.26 19.78 -1.32
N THR A 30 -5.04 19.49 -2.63
CA THR A 30 -3.96 18.64 -3.18
C THR A 30 -3.24 19.33 -4.35
N ASP A 31 -2.98 20.62 -4.22
CA ASP A 31 -2.44 21.48 -5.27
C ASP A 31 -1.17 20.95 -5.94
N ASN A 32 -0.31 20.24 -5.20
CA ASN A 32 0.95 19.73 -5.73
C ASN A 32 0.78 18.41 -6.48
N LEU A 33 -0.10 17.51 -6.03
CA LEU A 33 -0.48 16.31 -6.78
C LEU A 33 -1.20 16.70 -8.07
N ASP A 34 -2.07 17.73 -8.04
CA ASP A 34 -2.74 18.24 -9.24
C ASP A 34 -1.74 18.88 -10.22
N ARG A 35 -0.81 19.71 -9.71
CA ARG A 35 0.32 20.24 -10.51
C ARG A 35 1.16 19.13 -11.11
N PHE A 36 1.38 18.03 -10.38
CA PHE A 36 2.12 16.87 -10.88
C PHE A 36 1.33 16.14 -11.95
N ALA A 37 0.02 15.96 -11.78
CA ALA A 37 -0.88 15.33 -12.74
C ALA A 37 -0.89 16.05 -14.09
N GLU A 38 -0.75 17.40 -14.13
CA GLU A 38 -0.68 18.16 -15.37
C GLU A 38 0.49 17.76 -16.29
N GLN A 39 1.55 17.17 -15.75
CA GLN A 39 2.73 16.74 -16.50
C GLN A 39 3.00 15.22 -16.44
N ALA A 40 2.13 14.47 -15.82
CA ALA A 40 2.19 13.02 -15.70
C ALA A 40 1.07 12.34 -16.50
N ALA A 41 1.25 11.08 -16.87
CA ALA A 41 0.15 10.21 -17.24
C ALA A 41 -0.63 9.84 -15.96
N VAL A 42 -1.95 10.04 -15.95
CA VAL A 42 -2.85 9.67 -14.85
C VAL A 42 -3.57 8.38 -15.20
N PHE A 43 -3.39 7.34 -14.41
CA PHE A 43 -3.98 6.04 -14.68
C PHE A 43 -5.35 5.91 -14.00
N ASP A 44 -6.38 5.70 -14.80
CA ASP A 44 -7.75 5.57 -14.31
C ASP A 44 -8.06 4.18 -13.77
N THR A 45 -7.37 3.15 -14.25
CA THR A 45 -7.66 1.75 -13.96
C THR A 45 -6.42 1.04 -13.43
N HIS A 46 -5.90 1.51 -12.28
CA HIS A 46 -4.75 0.92 -11.59
C HIS A 46 -5.17 0.25 -10.29
N TYR A 47 -4.85 -1.04 -10.15
CA TYR A 47 -5.25 -1.84 -8.99
C TYR A 47 -4.06 -2.32 -8.17
N ALA A 48 -4.20 -2.28 -6.85
CA ALA A 48 -3.33 -2.97 -5.92
C ALA A 48 -3.24 -4.47 -6.26
N GLY A 49 -2.29 -5.17 -5.68
CA GLY A 49 -2.13 -6.61 -5.85
C GLY A 49 -2.15 -7.33 -4.51
N SER A 50 -0.99 -7.50 -3.92
CA SER A 50 -0.82 -8.12 -2.60
C SER A 50 -1.04 -7.11 -1.47
N LEU A 51 -1.95 -7.42 -0.54
CA LEU A 51 -2.27 -6.55 0.59
C LEU A 51 -1.84 -7.19 1.92
N PRO A 52 -1.64 -6.38 3.00
CA PRO A 52 -1.62 -4.92 3.02
C PRO A 52 -0.22 -4.34 2.70
N CYS A 53 0.26 -3.39 3.48
CA CYS A 53 1.45 -2.55 3.25
C CYS A 53 2.71 -3.31 2.81
N MET A 54 3.27 -4.23 3.63
CA MET A 54 4.52 -4.92 3.29
C MET A 54 4.40 -5.89 2.12
N PRO A 55 3.33 -6.67 1.96
CA PRO A 55 3.09 -7.44 0.74
C PRO A 55 3.07 -6.59 -0.54
N ALA A 56 2.51 -5.37 -0.50
CA ALA A 56 2.55 -4.45 -1.63
C ALA A 56 3.99 -3.99 -1.95
N ARG A 57 4.79 -3.63 -0.91
CA ARG A 57 6.20 -3.27 -1.09
C ARG A 57 7.01 -4.42 -1.67
N ARG A 58 6.76 -5.64 -1.22
CA ARG A 58 7.44 -6.79 -1.80
C ARG A 58 7.07 -7.00 -3.26
N GLU A 59 5.82 -6.80 -3.63
CA GLU A 59 5.36 -6.88 -5.01
C GLU A 59 6.08 -5.86 -5.90
N TRP A 60 6.25 -4.61 -5.45
CA TRP A 60 7.01 -3.57 -6.14
C TRP A 60 8.50 -3.84 -6.24
N LEU A 61 9.08 -4.49 -5.22
CA LEU A 61 10.52 -4.71 -5.18
C LEU A 61 10.96 -6.04 -5.79
N THR A 62 10.04 -6.99 -6.02
CA THR A 62 10.39 -8.33 -6.52
C THR A 62 9.61 -8.78 -7.76
N GLY A 63 8.60 -8.04 -8.18
CA GLY A 63 7.71 -8.42 -9.29
C GLY A 63 6.83 -9.65 -9.00
N THR A 64 6.69 -10.06 -7.74
CA THR A 64 6.01 -11.30 -7.35
C THR A 64 4.69 -11.04 -6.62
N ARG A 65 3.60 -11.61 -7.10
CA ARG A 65 2.30 -11.59 -6.41
C ARG A 65 2.32 -12.50 -5.18
N GLU A 66 2.62 -11.93 -4.05
CA GLU A 66 2.94 -12.64 -2.82
C GLU A 66 1.76 -13.34 -2.16
N PHE A 67 0.59 -12.68 -2.13
CA PHE A 67 -0.57 -13.13 -1.35
C PHE A 67 -1.11 -14.52 -1.72
N LEU A 68 -0.67 -15.08 -2.85
CA LEU A 68 -1.02 -16.45 -3.24
C LEU A 68 -0.24 -17.51 -2.46
N TRP A 69 0.93 -17.18 -1.92
CA TRP A 69 1.85 -18.14 -1.31
C TRP A 69 2.14 -17.89 0.15
N ARG A 70 2.06 -16.64 0.60
CA ARG A 70 2.42 -16.33 1.99
C ARG A 70 1.82 -15.01 2.49
N PRO A 71 1.73 -14.86 3.82
CA PRO A 71 1.34 -13.62 4.47
C PRO A 71 2.47 -12.58 4.39
N TRP A 72 2.26 -11.45 5.04
CA TRP A 72 3.29 -10.48 5.39
C TRP A 72 4.58 -11.17 5.87
N GLY A 73 5.70 -10.86 5.22
CA GLY A 73 6.96 -11.53 5.48
C GLY A 73 8.18 -10.77 4.95
N PRO A 74 9.39 -11.31 5.16
CA PRO A 74 10.64 -10.71 4.70
C PRO A 74 10.80 -10.83 3.18
N VAL A 75 11.74 -10.07 2.63
CA VAL A 75 12.34 -10.38 1.32
C VAL A 75 13.11 -11.68 1.45
N GLU A 76 12.90 -12.60 0.53
CA GLU A 76 13.51 -13.92 0.58
C GLU A 76 14.91 -13.93 -0.06
N PRO A 77 15.83 -14.80 0.37
CA PRO A 77 17.19 -14.87 -0.18
C PRO A 77 17.25 -15.18 -1.69
N PHE A 78 16.18 -15.73 -2.26
CA PHE A 78 16.07 -16.04 -3.69
C PHE A 78 15.36 -14.95 -4.50
N ASP A 79 14.92 -13.87 -3.86
CA ASP A 79 14.27 -12.76 -4.56
C ASP A 79 15.29 -11.93 -5.33
N ASP A 80 14.97 -11.60 -6.56
CA ASP A 80 15.68 -10.64 -7.36
C ASP A 80 15.11 -9.25 -7.09
N THR A 81 15.64 -8.57 -6.07
CA THR A 81 15.11 -7.27 -5.68
C THR A 81 15.54 -6.17 -6.66
N LEU A 82 14.61 -5.27 -6.97
CA LEU A 82 14.84 -4.12 -7.85
C LEU A 82 16.10 -3.32 -7.43
N PRO A 83 16.30 -2.92 -6.15
CA PRO A 83 17.48 -2.15 -5.77
C PRO A 83 18.78 -2.96 -5.93
N ARG A 84 18.77 -4.28 -5.70
CA ARG A 84 19.96 -5.11 -5.92
C ARG A 84 20.33 -5.19 -7.38
N LEU A 85 19.36 -5.51 -8.26
CA LEU A 85 19.58 -5.60 -9.69
C LEU A 85 20.07 -4.26 -10.27
N ALA A 86 19.42 -3.16 -9.87
CA ALA A 86 19.81 -1.81 -10.28
C ALA A 86 21.25 -1.49 -9.84
N ARG A 87 21.61 -1.79 -8.58
CA ARG A 87 22.97 -1.57 -8.05
C ARG A 87 24.02 -2.43 -8.75
N GLU A 88 23.71 -3.70 -9.06
CA GLU A 88 24.61 -4.59 -9.80
C GLU A 88 24.89 -4.09 -11.22
N ASP A 89 23.95 -3.35 -11.82
CA ASP A 89 24.11 -2.68 -13.12
C ASP A 89 24.69 -1.25 -13.02
N GLY A 90 25.16 -0.84 -11.83
CA GLY A 90 25.84 0.43 -11.60
C GLY A 90 24.91 1.63 -11.39
N VAL A 91 23.62 1.41 -11.11
CA VAL A 91 22.66 2.44 -10.69
C VAL A 91 22.88 2.75 -9.21
N VAL A 92 22.92 4.03 -8.83
CA VAL A 92 22.94 4.44 -7.42
C VAL A 92 21.53 4.31 -6.84
N THR A 93 21.37 3.60 -5.73
CA THR A 93 20.06 3.32 -5.15
C THR A 93 19.94 3.91 -3.75
N GLN A 94 18.83 4.57 -3.47
CA GLN A 94 18.51 5.20 -2.18
C GLN A 94 17.08 4.83 -1.75
N LEU A 95 16.89 4.58 -0.45
CA LEU A 95 15.60 4.51 0.20
C LEU A 95 15.47 5.68 1.19
N VAL A 96 14.33 6.37 1.17
CA VAL A 96 13.95 7.36 2.19
C VAL A 96 12.58 6.98 2.73
N THR A 97 12.46 6.73 4.03
CA THR A 97 11.22 6.18 4.59
C THR A 97 11.03 6.50 6.08
N ASP A 98 9.80 6.55 6.51
CA ASP A 98 9.36 6.49 7.91
C ASP A 98 8.61 5.19 8.23
N HIS A 99 8.59 4.24 7.28
CA HIS A 99 7.87 2.98 7.39
C HIS A 99 8.62 2.00 8.32
N TYR A 100 8.35 2.07 9.62
CA TYR A 100 9.08 1.33 10.66
C TYR A 100 8.92 -0.20 10.54
N HIS A 101 7.93 -0.71 9.81
CA HIS A 101 7.73 -2.14 9.58
C HIS A 101 8.92 -2.82 8.91
N TYR A 102 9.74 -2.11 8.13
CA TYR A 102 10.98 -2.66 7.57
C TYR A 102 11.97 -3.17 8.61
N PHE A 103 11.87 -2.68 9.84
CA PHE A 103 12.79 -2.98 10.93
C PHE A 103 12.20 -3.94 11.97
N GLN A 104 11.03 -4.48 11.69
CA GLN A 104 10.37 -5.44 12.55
C GLN A 104 10.77 -6.88 12.23
N HIS A 105 10.71 -7.75 13.22
CA HIS A 105 10.92 -9.19 13.03
C HIS A 105 9.93 -9.76 12.02
N GLY A 106 10.44 -10.49 11.03
CA GLY A 106 9.62 -11.05 9.95
C GLY A 106 9.34 -10.08 8.79
N SER A 107 9.97 -8.89 8.77
CA SER A 107 9.84 -7.90 7.69
C SER A 107 11.19 -7.35 7.24
N HIS A 108 12.27 -8.10 7.37
CA HIS A 108 13.61 -7.67 6.97
C HIS A 108 13.89 -7.93 5.48
N GLY A 109 15.03 -7.44 4.99
CA GLY A 109 15.48 -7.61 3.61
C GLY A 109 15.05 -6.51 2.65
N TYR A 110 14.23 -5.54 3.10
CA TYR A 110 13.68 -4.50 2.22
C TYR A 110 14.63 -3.34 1.96
N PHE A 111 15.58 -3.05 2.85
CA PHE A 111 16.47 -1.89 2.77
C PHE A 111 17.94 -2.25 2.55
N GLU A 112 18.36 -3.49 2.82
CA GLU A 112 19.75 -3.92 2.79
C GLU A 112 20.34 -3.90 1.37
N ASP A 113 19.49 -4.03 0.36
CA ASP A 113 19.92 -4.06 -1.04
C ASP A 113 20.15 -2.67 -1.65
N PHE A 114 19.73 -1.60 -0.98
CA PHE A 114 20.02 -0.23 -1.40
C PHE A 114 21.48 0.17 -1.10
N ASN A 115 22.05 1.11 -1.87
CA ASN A 115 23.35 1.70 -1.54
C ASN A 115 23.31 2.52 -0.27
N GLY A 116 22.18 3.19 -0.01
CA GLY A 116 21.94 3.97 1.19
C GLY A 116 20.47 4.01 1.54
N PHE A 117 20.19 4.27 2.82
CA PHE A 117 18.82 4.51 3.28
C PHE A 117 18.78 5.56 4.39
N GLU A 118 17.71 6.30 4.42
CA GLU A 118 17.37 7.23 5.49
C GLU A 118 16.07 6.80 6.13
N PHE A 119 16.06 6.68 7.46
CA PHE A 119 14.91 6.22 8.23
C PHE A 119 14.47 7.27 9.24
N VAL A 120 13.32 7.89 9.00
CA VAL A 120 12.63 8.80 9.90
C VAL A 120 11.90 7.97 10.96
N ARG A 121 12.25 8.19 12.24
CA ARG A 121 11.80 7.36 13.36
C ARG A 121 10.55 7.93 14.03
N GLY A 122 9.73 7.03 14.58
CA GLY A 122 8.72 7.36 15.59
C GLY A 122 7.27 7.15 15.18
N HIS A 123 7.00 6.77 13.93
CA HIS A 123 5.65 6.53 13.45
C HIS A 123 5.01 5.30 14.14
N GLU A 124 3.71 5.33 14.32
CA GLU A 124 2.88 4.24 14.86
C GLU A 124 3.49 3.60 16.12
N HIS A 125 3.83 2.32 16.07
CA HIS A 125 4.40 1.55 17.20
C HIS A 125 5.93 1.51 17.21
N ASP A 126 6.62 2.35 16.41
CA ASP A 126 8.09 2.37 16.41
C ASP A 126 8.67 2.58 17.81
N ALA A 127 9.48 1.64 18.26
CA ALA A 127 10.14 1.69 19.56
C ALA A 127 11.31 2.70 19.60
N TRP A 128 11.01 3.98 19.28
CA TRP A 128 12.01 5.04 19.17
C TRP A 128 12.38 5.67 20.50
N ARG A 129 11.38 6.23 21.21
CA ARG A 129 11.62 6.91 22.50
C ARG A 129 11.33 5.97 23.67
N THR A 130 12.09 6.14 24.76
CA THR A 130 11.93 5.32 25.96
C THR A 130 11.71 6.18 27.21
N ALA A 131 11.33 5.55 28.33
CA ALA A 131 11.26 6.23 29.62
C ALA A 131 12.60 6.97 29.94
N PRO A 132 12.58 8.12 30.68
CA PRO A 132 11.47 8.69 31.43
C PRO A 132 10.52 9.60 30.66
N ARG A 133 10.63 9.68 29.32
CA ARG A 133 9.73 10.52 28.51
C ARG A 133 8.28 10.01 28.66
N ARG A 134 7.39 10.88 29.06
CA ARG A 134 5.97 10.57 29.20
C ARG A 134 5.26 10.69 27.87
N PRO A 135 4.25 9.86 27.58
CA PRO A 135 3.38 10.03 26.42
C PRO A 135 2.56 11.33 26.55
N ASP A 136 2.10 11.86 25.42
CA ASP A 136 1.03 12.85 25.40
C ASP A 136 -0.27 12.17 25.86
N GLU A 137 -0.82 12.62 26.99
CA GLU A 137 -2.01 12.02 27.61
C GLU A 137 -3.27 12.20 26.74
N ARG A 138 -3.38 13.31 26.00
CA ARG A 138 -4.49 13.56 25.09
C ARG A 138 -4.47 12.57 23.93
N LEU A 139 -3.35 12.43 23.23
CA LEU A 139 -3.21 11.49 22.12
C LEU A 139 -3.46 10.04 22.55
N LEU A 140 -3.05 9.69 23.77
CA LEU A 140 -3.32 8.38 24.32
C LEU A 140 -4.82 8.12 24.53
N VAL A 141 -5.58 9.14 24.96
CA VAL A 141 -7.04 9.06 25.11
C VAL A 141 -7.73 9.01 23.76
N GLN A 142 -7.28 9.81 22.78
CA GLN A 142 -7.83 9.83 21.41
C GLN A 142 -7.47 8.57 20.58
N SER A 143 -6.65 7.68 21.11
CA SER A 143 -6.28 6.42 20.46
C SER A 143 -7.15 5.28 20.98
N THR A 144 -8.00 4.69 20.11
CA THR A 144 -8.87 3.56 20.48
C THR A 144 -8.41 2.23 19.89
N THR A 145 -7.33 2.24 19.10
CA THR A 145 -6.78 1.07 18.45
C THR A 145 -6.35 -0.05 19.41
N ARG A 146 -6.07 -1.23 18.86
CA ARG A 146 -5.54 -2.36 19.66
C ARG A 146 -4.18 -2.05 20.27
N GLY A 147 -3.89 -2.71 21.35
CA GLY A 147 -2.63 -2.61 22.05
C GLY A 147 -2.77 -1.99 23.44
N SER A 148 -1.71 -2.09 24.20
CA SER A 148 -1.68 -1.59 25.57
C SER A 148 -1.64 -0.06 25.60
N PRO A 149 -2.45 0.59 26.42
CA PRO A 149 -2.31 2.01 26.74
C PRO A 149 -1.26 2.30 27.82
N ASP A 150 -0.75 1.26 28.50
CA ASP A 150 0.23 1.41 29.56
C ASP A 150 1.62 1.71 28.97
N PRO A 151 2.22 2.89 29.25
CA PRO A 151 3.52 3.26 28.72
C PRO A 151 4.68 2.36 29.20
N ASP A 152 4.49 1.60 30.24
CA ASP A 152 5.50 0.68 30.78
C ASP A 152 5.31 -0.76 30.27
N ASP A 153 4.25 -1.02 29.51
CA ASP A 153 4.01 -2.31 28.90
C ASP A 153 4.98 -2.56 27.75
N VAL A 154 5.49 -3.78 27.68
CA VAL A 154 6.40 -4.24 26.62
C VAL A 154 5.67 -4.96 25.47
N GLU A 155 4.36 -4.91 25.45
CA GLU A 155 3.59 -5.43 24.31
C GLU A 155 4.03 -4.78 23.01
N PHE A 156 4.10 -5.60 21.97
CA PHE A 156 4.50 -5.16 20.63
C PHE A 156 3.60 -4.03 20.09
N MET A 157 2.29 -4.12 20.28
CA MET A 157 1.34 -3.08 19.92
C MET A 157 1.06 -2.18 21.13
N ASN A 158 1.93 -1.21 21.35
CA ASN A 158 1.80 -0.26 22.46
C ASN A 158 1.48 1.15 21.91
N ARG A 159 0.20 1.54 21.95
CA ARG A 159 -0.26 2.86 21.46
C ARG A 159 0.31 4.04 22.26
N ALA A 160 0.71 3.83 23.53
CA ALA A 160 1.42 4.84 24.30
C ALA A 160 2.82 5.12 23.73
N GLN A 161 3.38 4.21 22.94
CA GLN A 161 4.67 4.42 22.27
C GLN A 161 4.60 5.58 21.26
N TYR A 162 3.55 5.64 20.43
CA TYR A 162 3.34 6.76 19.52
C TYR A 162 3.23 8.08 20.29
N ALA A 163 2.32 8.16 21.26
CA ALA A 163 2.13 9.37 22.06
C ALA A 163 3.40 9.82 22.79
N ARG A 164 4.31 8.88 23.11
CA ARG A 164 5.63 9.18 23.66
C ARG A 164 6.59 9.70 22.60
N ASN A 165 6.56 9.13 21.41
CA ASN A 165 7.45 9.49 20.31
C ASN A 165 7.25 10.95 19.89
N VAL A 166 5.99 11.38 19.81
CA VAL A 166 5.60 12.71 19.31
C VAL A 166 5.38 13.76 20.41
N ALA A 167 5.64 13.45 21.67
CA ALA A 167 5.35 14.32 22.81
C ALA A 167 6.06 15.69 22.78
N ASP A 168 7.10 15.85 21.98
CA ASP A 168 7.85 17.11 21.81
C ASP A 168 7.70 17.70 20.40
N PHE A 169 6.77 17.22 19.59
CA PHE A 169 6.50 17.80 18.28
C PHE A 169 5.81 19.14 18.47
N GLU A 170 6.35 20.21 17.89
CA GLU A 170 5.85 21.58 18.00
C GLU A 170 5.42 22.14 16.64
N ASP A 171 6.18 21.85 15.58
CA ASP A 171 5.97 22.37 14.24
C ASP A 171 5.65 21.24 13.24
N GLU A 172 5.06 21.57 12.08
CA GLU A 172 4.78 20.61 11.02
C GLU A 172 6.04 19.85 10.54
N SER A 173 7.21 20.50 10.57
CA SER A 173 8.48 19.90 10.18
C SER A 173 8.98 18.79 11.16
N ASP A 174 8.36 18.65 12.33
CA ASP A 174 8.65 17.56 13.24
C ASP A 174 7.95 16.26 12.84
N PHE A 175 6.90 16.35 12.01
CA PHE A 175 6.10 15.22 11.58
C PHE A 175 6.81 14.39 10.49
N PHE A 176 6.32 13.19 10.25
CA PHE A 176 7.05 12.16 9.52
C PHE A 176 7.12 12.43 8.02
N ALA A 177 5.99 12.61 7.31
CA ALA A 177 6.00 12.94 5.89
C ALA A 177 6.79 14.22 5.58
N PRO A 178 6.64 15.31 6.34
CA PRO A 178 7.52 16.48 6.24
C PRO A 178 9.02 16.14 6.23
N GLN A 179 9.47 15.30 7.17
CA GLN A 179 10.88 14.91 7.23
C GLN A 179 11.29 14.01 6.06
N VAL A 180 10.44 13.06 5.64
CA VAL A 180 10.69 12.19 4.49
C VAL A 180 10.84 12.98 3.20
N PHE A 181 9.94 13.92 2.93
CA PHE A 181 9.98 14.71 1.70
C PHE A 181 11.08 15.76 1.72
N ASP A 182 11.41 16.35 2.87
CA ASP A 182 12.56 17.26 2.97
C ASP A 182 13.89 16.53 2.73
N ALA A 183 14.07 15.36 3.33
CA ALA A 183 15.22 14.50 3.10
C ALA A 183 15.32 14.07 1.61
N THR A 184 14.19 13.74 0.99
CA THR A 184 14.14 13.41 -0.44
C THR A 184 14.54 14.60 -1.31
N ALA A 185 13.96 15.77 -1.06
CA ALA A 185 14.29 16.99 -1.81
C ALA A 185 15.77 17.36 -1.69
N GLN A 186 16.35 17.21 -0.49
CA GLN A 186 17.77 17.42 -0.27
C GLN A 186 18.61 16.38 -1.02
N TRP A 187 18.21 15.09 -0.99
CA TRP A 187 18.91 14.03 -1.69
C TRP A 187 18.93 14.27 -3.22
N VAL A 188 17.82 14.70 -3.81
CA VAL A 188 17.74 15.06 -5.24
C VAL A 188 18.72 16.19 -5.58
N ARG A 189 18.78 17.25 -4.75
CA ARG A 189 19.72 18.36 -4.94
C ARG A 189 21.18 17.91 -4.88
N ASP A 190 21.50 17.06 -3.92
CA ASP A 190 22.88 16.61 -3.68
C ASP A 190 23.37 15.63 -4.77
N ASN A 191 22.45 14.89 -5.39
CA ASN A 191 22.76 13.87 -6.40
C ASN A 191 22.42 14.28 -7.85
N ARG A 192 22.14 15.56 -8.11
CA ARG A 192 21.76 16.09 -9.44
C ARG A 192 22.76 15.80 -10.56
N GLU A 193 24.06 15.61 -10.23
CA GLU A 193 25.13 15.33 -11.19
C GLU A 193 25.43 13.82 -11.30
N GLN A 194 24.70 13.00 -10.56
CA GLN A 194 24.83 11.54 -10.61
C GLN A 194 24.07 10.99 -11.81
N ASP A 195 24.78 10.26 -12.67
CA ASP A 195 24.15 9.51 -13.76
C ASP A 195 23.51 8.24 -13.23
N ARG A 196 22.29 7.95 -13.63
CA ARG A 196 21.53 6.75 -13.31
C ARG A 196 21.40 6.50 -11.81
N TRP A 197 20.30 6.95 -11.27
CA TRP A 197 19.93 6.64 -9.89
C TRP A 197 18.48 6.17 -9.79
N PHE A 198 18.20 5.40 -8.75
CA PHE A 198 16.89 4.97 -8.31
C PHE A 198 16.69 5.41 -6.85
N CYS A 199 15.80 6.33 -6.62
CA CYS A 199 15.39 6.75 -5.28
C CYS A 199 13.97 6.26 -5.01
N TYR A 200 13.82 5.38 -4.01
CA TYR A 200 12.52 4.96 -3.51
C TYR A 200 12.20 5.77 -2.26
N VAL A 201 11.10 6.50 -2.32
CA VAL A 201 10.53 7.30 -1.24
C VAL A 201 9.27 6.60 -0.76
N ASP A 202 9.27 6.10 0.45
CA ASP A 202 8.14 5.38 1.02
C ASP A 202 7.63 6.16 2.23
N SER A 203 6.66 7.06 2.00
CA SER A 203 5.98 7.79 3.07
C SER A 203 4.92 6.90 3.69
N PHE A 204 5.06 6.65 4.99
CA PHE A 204 4.06 5.90 5.75
C PHE A 204 2.82 6.75 6.10
N ASP A 205 2.91 8.10 6.09
CA ASP A 205 1.74 8.94 6.00
C ASP A 205 1.11 8.77 4.59
N VAL A 206 -0.19 8.66 4.44
CA VAL A 206 -1.30 9.09 5.34
C VAL A 206 -1.82 8.00 6.28
N HIS A 207 -1.11 6.91 6.50
CA HIS A 207 -1.46 5.85 7.46
C HIS A 207 -1.81 6.45 8.84
N GLU A 208 -2.65 5.75 9.61
CA GLU A 208 -2.91 6.15 11.00
C GLU A 208 -1.65 6.06 11.90
N PRO A 209 -1.60 6.77 13.01
CA PRO A 209 -2.63 7.67 13.60
C PRO A 209 -2.87 8.92 12.77
N PHE A 210 -4.14 9.36 12.67
CA PHE A 210 -4.50 10.57 11.93
C PHE A 210 -4.25 11.83 12.75
N HIS A 211 -3.10 11.88 13.39
CA HIS A 211 -2.61 13.01 14.16
C HIS A 211 -1.81 13.95 13.27
N VAL A 212 -2.28 15.16 13.13
CA VAL A 212 -1.66 16.22 12.32
C VAL A 212 -1.57 17.52 13.11
N PRO A 213 -0.61 18.41 12.79
CA PRO A 213 -0.49 19.72 13.41
C PRO A 213 -1.50 20.71 12.82
N GLU A 214 -1.63 21.88 13.46
CA GLU A 214 -2.26 23.02 12.82
C GLU A 214 -1.41 23.55 11.66
N PRO A 215 -2.00 24.05 10.55
CA PRO A 215 -3.46 24.31 10.39
C PRO A 215 -4.27 23.06 9.97
N TYR A 216 -3.66 21.96 9.65
CA TYR A 216 -4.31 20.76 9.06
C TYR A 216 -5.34 20.12 10.00
N ALA A 217 -5.08 20.16 11.31
CA ALA A 217 -5.97 19.56 12.31
C ALA A 217 -7.37 20.18 12.33
N SER A 218 -7.47 21.50 12.07
CA SER A 218 -8.74 22.23 12.04
C SER A 218 -9.26 22.53 10.63
N MET A 219 -8.57 22.11 9.57
CA MET A 219 -8.83 22.57 8.21
C MET A 219 -10.16 22.10 7.65
N TYR A 220 -10.58 20.89 8.00
CA TYR A 220 -11.78 20.23 7.45
C TYR A 220 -12.85 19.94 8.51
N THR A 221 -12.78 20.57 9.68
CA THR A 221 -13.73 20.35 10.78
C THR A 221 -13.94 21.64 11.60
N ASP A 222 -15.15 21.79 12.13
CA ASP A 222 -15.46 22.82 13.13
C ASP A 222 -15.20 22.33 14.58
N GLU A 223 -14.78 21.07 14.75
CA GLU A 223 -14.47 20.48 16.05
C GLU A 223 -13.14 21.01 16.60
N ASP A 224 -13.02 21.02 17.93
CA ASP A 224 -11.73 21.29 18.58
C ASP A 224 -10.86 20.02 18.55
N PRO A 225 -9.74 19.97 17.79
CA PRO A 225 -8.91 18.79 17.71
C PRO A 225 -8.31 18.34 19.05
N THR A 226 -8.39 19.20 20.08
CA THR A 226 -7.92 18.88 21.43
C THR A 226 -8.99 18.24 22.30
N ASP A 227 -10.22 18.10 21.82
CA ASP A 227 -11.31 17.45 22.55
C ASP A 227 -11.00 15.96 22.75
N SER A 228 -10.94 15.55 24.02
CA SER A 228 -10.62 14.17 24.42
C SER A 228 -11.71 13.14 24.06
N ASP A 229 -12.91 13.59 23.67
CA ASP A 229 -13.98 12.72 23.21
C ASP A 229 -13.86 12.37 21.72
N LEU A 230 -12.92 12.99 21.00
CA LEU A 230 -12.63 12.69 19.59
C LEU A 230 -11.56 11.60 19.46
N VAL A 231 -11.52 10.97 18.29
CA VAL A 231 -10.62 9.84 17.98
C VAL A 231 -9.75 10.18 16.79
N ASN A 232 -8.45 9.97 16.91
CA ASN A 232 -7.48 10.12 15.82
C ASN A 232 -6.82 8.77 15.40
N TRP A 233 -7.02 7.72 16.19
CA TRP A 233 -6.54 6.38 15.88
C TRP A 233 -7.63 5.36 16.17
N PRO A 234 -8.55 5.11 15.19
CA PRO A 234 -9.69 4.24 15.38
C PRO A 234 -9.32 2.76 15.41
N TYR A 235 -10.16 1.97 16.07
CA TYR A 235 -10.11 0.52 15.99
C TYR A 235 -10.72 0.03 14.67
N TYR A 236 -10.06 -0.88 13.99
CA TYR A 236 -10.55 -1.46 12.73
C TYR A 236 -11.80 -2.30 12.94
N GLY A 237 -12.81 -2.09 12.11
CA GLY A 237 -14.03 -2.88 12.16
C GLY A 237 -15.25 -2.23 11.52
N ARG A 238 -16.39 -2.88 11.72
CA ARG A 238 -17.69 -2.41 11.24
C ARG A 238 -18.24 -1.30 12.13
N VAL A 239 -18.51 -0.13 11.56
CA VAL A 239 -19.18 1.00 12.25
C VAL A 239 -20.66 0.66 12.50
N ASP A 240 -21.33 0.16 11.47
CA ASP A 240 -22.78 -0.18 11.50
C ASP A 240 -23.11 -1.33 12.48
N ARG A 241 -22.12 -2.12 12.89
CA ARG A 241 -22.23 -3.21 13.87
C ARG A 241 -21.60 -2.88 15.21
N GLY A 242 -21.14 -1.65 15.41
CA GLY A 242 -20.45 -1.21 16.63
C GLY A 242 -19.10 -1.89 16.91
N GLN A 243 -18.45 -2.44 15.89
CA GLN A 243 -17.16 -3.09 16.05
C GLN A 243 -15.99 -2.09 16.15
N SER A 244 -16.10 -0.94 15.47
CA SER A 244 -15.15 0.14 15.58
C SER A 244 -15.38 1.05 16.79
N GLU A 245 -16.55 0.92 17.45
CA GLU A 245 -16.98 1.71 18.60
C GLU A 245 -17.00 3.24 18.36
N LEU A 246 -17.05 3.68 17.10
CA LEU A 246 -17.11 5.10 16.72
C LEU A 246 -18.56 5.60 16.70
N THR A 247 -18.77 6.81 17.19
CA THR A 247 -19.96 7.61 16.92
C THR A 247 -19.83 8.34 15.58
N ASP A 248 -20.96 8.80 15.00
CA ASP A 248 -20.94 9.57 13.75
C ASP A 248 -20.00 10.79 13.87
N ARG A 249 -20.08 11.56 14.97
CA ARG A 249 -19.19 12.69 15.25
C ARG A 249 -17.70 12.30 15.22
N GLN A 250 -17.36 11.16 15.79
CA GLN A 250 -15.97 10.66 15.79
C GLN A 250 -15.53 10.20 14.41
N LEU A 251 -16.41 9.57 13.64
CA LEU A 251 -16.13 9.16 12.28
C LEU A 251 -15.89 10.37 11.36
N ASP A 252 -16.74 11.39 11.45
CA ASP A 252 -16.60 12.64 10.69
C ASP A 252 -15.28 13.33 11.05
N PHE A 253 -14.90 13.33 12.33
CA PHE A 253 -13.62 13.86 12.76
C PHE A 253 -12.43 13.04 12.21
N VAL A 254 -12.49 11.71 12.23
CA VAL A 254 -11.46 10.83 11.63
C VAL A 254 -11.27 11.14 10.15
N ARG A 255 -12.36 11.32 9.39
CA ARG A 255 -12.33 11.72 7.97
C ARG A 255 -11.66 13.06 7.77
N ALA A 256 -12.02 14.04 8.59
CA ALA A 256 -11.41 15.39 8.54
C ALA A 256 -9.91 15.36 8.85
N GLN A 257 -9.48 14.56 9.83
CA GLN A 257 -8.06 14.40 10.15
C GLN A 257 -7.29 13.67 9.03
N PHE A 258 -7.90 12.68 8.39
CA PHE A 258 -7.33 12.04 7.22
C PHE A 258 -7.16 13.06 6.06
N ALA A 259 -8.17 13.86 5.77
CA ALA A 259 -8.10 14.94 4.77
C ALA A 259 -6.97 15.93 5.09
N GLY A 260 -6.86 16.36 6.36
CA GLY A 260 -5.76 17.23 6.81
C GLY A 260 -4.39 16.60 6.62
N LYS A 261 -4.30 15.29 6.82
CA LYS A 261 -3.06 14.52 6.62
C LYS A 261 -2.69 14.44 5.13
N VAL A 262 -3.67 14.21 4.26
CA VAL A 262 -3.47 14.24 2.80
C VAL A 262 -2.94 15.60 2.34
N THR A 263 -3.55 16.70 2.80
CA THR A 263 -3.10 18.07 2.46
C THR A 263 -1.68 18.35 2.98
N MET A 264 -1.33 17.88 4.19
CA MET A 264 0.04 18.03 4.70
C MET A 264 1.05 17.26 3.84
N VAL A 265 0.76 16.02 3.49
CA VAL A 265 1.59 15.18 2.62
C VAL A 265 1.77 15.83 1.25
N ASP A 266 0.69 16.31 0.62
CA ASP A 266 0.72 17.01 -0.65
C ASP A 266 1.64 18.25 -0.61
N ARG A 267 1.47 19.07 0.43
CA ARG A 267 2.26 20.29 0.60
C ARG A 267 3.76 20.00 0.69
N TRP A 268 4.15 18.95 1.40
CA TRP A 268 5.55 18.58 1.55
C TRP A 268 6.09 17.82 0.34
N PHE A 269 5.26 17.06 -0.36
CA PHE A 269 5.59 16.51 -1.69
C PHE A 269 5.96 17.63 -2.67
N GLY A 270 5.32 18.79 -2.58
CA GLY A 270 5.69 20.00 -3.35
C GLY A 270 7.16 20.39 -3.22
N ARG A 271 7.83 20.11 -2.07
CA ARG A 271 9.27 20.36 -1.89
C ARG A 271 10.13 19.48 -2.80
N VAL A 272 9.66 18.26 -3.08
CA VAL A 272 10.35 17.36 -4.01
C VAL A 272 10.19 17.84 -5.44
N LEU A 273 8.97 18.27 -5.82
CA LEU A 273 8.72 18.87 -7.14
C LEU A 273 9.59 20.12 -7.36
N ASP A 274 9.69 20.98 -6.35
CA ASP A 274 10.56 22.17 -6.39
C ASP A 274 12.03 21.80 -6.54
N ALA A 275 12.51 20.73 -5.90
CA ALA A 275 13.87 20.24 -6.07
C ALA A 275 14.14 19.72 -7.48
N LEU A 276 13.16 19.04 -8.11
CA LEU A 276 13.25 18.62 -9.51
C LEU A 276 13.29 19.83 -10.46
N ASP A 277 12.49 20.88 -10.19
CA ASP A 277 12.51 22.14 -10.95
C ASP A 277 13.87 22.85 -10.82
N GLU A 278 14.37 23.03 -9.59
CA GLU A 278 15.63 23.72 -9.28
C GLU A 278 16.84 23.04 -9.90
N THR A 279 16.84 21.72 -9.95
CA THR A 279 17.95 20.92 -10.50
C THR A 279 17.84 20.68 -12.00
N GLY A 280 16.65 20.91 -12.58
CA GLY A 280 16.33 20.57 -13.98
C GLY A 280 16.21 19.07 -14.24
N ALA A 281 16.00 18.28 -13.19
CA ALA A 281 16.00 16.81 -13.25
C ALA A 281 14.80 16.24 -14.02
N TRP A 282 13.75 17.00 -14.26
CA TRP A 282 12.60 16.55 -15.08
C TRP A 282 12.99 16.02 -16.46
N SER A 283 14.09 16.51 -17.03
CA SER A 283 14.50 16.16 -18.39
C SER A 283 15.11 14.76 -18.52
N ASP A 284 15.45 14.11 -17.41
CA ASP A 284 16.12 12.81 -17.40
C ASP A 284 15.64 11.87 -16.27
N THR A 285 14.57 12.25 -15.58
CA THR A 285 14.01 11.50 -14.44
C THR A 285 12.57 11.10 -14.69
N MET A 286 12.28 9.79 -14.64
CA MET A 286 10.93 9.28 -14.48
C MET A 286 10.50 9.44 -13.02
N VAL A 287 9.32 10.01 -12.79
CA VAL A 287 8.73 10.14 -11.46
C VAL A 287 7.43 9.35 -11.41
N VAL A 288 7.36 8.41 -10.48
CA VAL A 288 6.18 7.58 -10.23
C VAL A 288 5.62 7.93 -8.86
N VAL A 289 4.31 8.21 -8.78
CA VAL A 289 3.59 8.42 -7.51
C VAL A 289 2.42 7.47 -7.45
N THR A 290 2.31 6.70 -6.36
CA THR A 290 1.24 5.72 -6.16
C THR A 290 0.94 5.50 -4.67
N ALA A 291 -0.06 4.67 -4.39
CA ALA A 291 -0.36 4.13 -3.06
C ALA A 291 -0.34 2.60 -3.07
N ASP A 292 -0.10 2.00 -1.93
CA ASP A 292 -0.15 0.54 -1.75
C ASP A 292 -1.60 0.02 -1.69
N HIS A 293 -2.47 0.76 -1.04
CA HIS A 293 -3.91 0.57 -0.94
C HIS A 293 -4.57 1.87 -0.44
N GLY A 294 -5.90 1.90 -0.41
CA GLY A 294 -6.67 2.93 0.26
C GLY A 294 -6.95 2.62 1.73
N HIS A 295 -7.98 3.27 2.26
CA HIS A 295 -8.40 3.14 3.65
C HIS A 295 -9.91 3.35 3.76
N TYR A 296 -10.62 2.48 4.48
CA TYR A 296 -12.04 2.69 4.78
C TYR A 296 -12.20 3.71 5.90
N LEU A 297 -13.00 4.72 5.65
CA LEU A 297 -13.36 5.77 6.60
C LEU A 297 -14.89 5.87 6.76
N GLY A 298 -15.57 4.73 6.68
CA GLY A 298 -17.01 4.58 6.78
C GLY A 298 -17.66 3.95 5.55
N GLU A 299 -16.98 3.92 4.41
CA GLU A 299 -17.46 3.31 3.17
C GLU A 299 -17.84 1.85 3.43
N HIS A 300 -18.93 1.40 2.86
CA HIS A 300 -19.52 0.07 3.10
C HIS A 300 -19.67 -0.30 4.59
N GLY A 301 -19.70 0.71 5.49
CA GLY A 301 -19.78 0.54 6.94
C GLY A 301 -18.48 0.06 7.59
N TRP A 302 -17.32 0.20 6.96
CA TRP A 302 -16.03 -0.20 7.49
C TRP A 302 -15.15 0.99 7.88
N VAL A 303 -14.25 0.74 8.83
CA VAL A 303 -13.13 1.63 9.18
C VAL A 303 -11.84 0.81 9.21
N GLY A 304 -10.75 1.39 8.71
CA GLY A 304 -9.45 0.75 8.64
C GLY A 304 -9.20 0.05 7.31
N LYS A 305 -8.31 -0.91 7.34
CA LYS A 305 -7.99 -1.82 6.21
C LYS A 305 -8.06 -3.27 6.67
N PRO A 306 -9.21 -3.72 7.20
CA PRO A 306 -9.38 -5.09 7.64
C PRO A 306 -9.35 -6.04 6.44
N GLN A 307 -9.13 -7.31 6.70
CA GLN A 307 -9.30 -8.38 5.71
C GLN A 307 -10.79 -8.59 5.37
N ALA A 308 -11.45 -7.50 5.01
CA ALA A 308 -12.86 -7.39 4.66
C ALA A 308 -13.06 -7.67 3.17
N PRO A 309 -14.29 -7.65 2.66
CA PRO A 309 -14.48 -7.52 1.22
C PRO A 309 -13.66 -6.36 0.68
N MET A 310 -12.93 -6.57 -0.42
CA MET A 310 -11.94 -5.61 -0.92
C MET A 310 -12.56 -4.77 -2.03
N TYR A 311 -13.33 -3.77 -1.61
CA TYR A 311 -13.93 -2.81 -2.53
C TYR A 311 -12.89 -1.86 -3.13
N ASN A 312 -13.28 -1.16 -4.18
CA ASN A 312 -12.44 -0.18 -4.88
C ASN A 312 -11.84 0.88 -3.95
N THR A 313 -12.55 1.28 -2.91
CA THR A 313 -12.03 2.16 -1.83
C THR A 313 -10.67 1.71 -1.31
N LEU A 314 -10.44 0.40 -1.24
CA LEU A 314 -9.19 -0.17 -0.73
C LEU A 314 -8.19 -0.50 -1.82
N VAL A 315 -8.63 -0.96 -3.00
CA VAL A 315 -7.77 -1.60 -3.99
C VAL A 315 -7.59 -0.84 -5.30
N HIS A 316 -8.45 0.11 -5.59
CA HIS A 316 -8.33 0.97 -6.77
C HIS A 316 -7.45 2.18 -6.43
N THR A 317 -6.14 2.01 -6.55
CA THR A 317 -5.12 2.96 -6.07
C THR A 317 -4.79 4.03 -7.12
N PRO A 318 -4.37 5.24 -6.69
CA PRO A 318 -3.88 6.24 -7.62
C PRO A 318 -2.55 5.81 -8.23
N LEU A 319 -2.33 6.17 -9.50
CA LEU A 319 -1.03 6.04 -10.16
C LEU A 319 -0.82 7.23 -11.10
N PHE A 320 0.29 7.91 -10.89
CA PHE A 320 0.78 9.00 -11.74
C PHE A 320 2.20 8.68 -12.20
N VAL A 321 2.49 8.84 -13.49
CA VAL A 321 3.83 8.62 -14.02
C VAL A 321 4.23 9.78 -14.93
N HIS A 322 5.19 10.58 -14.49
CA HIS A 322 5.92 11.48 -15.37
C HIS A 322 7.08 10.73 -16.01
N HIS A 323 7.22 10.85 -17.33
CA HIS A 323 8.34 10.31 -18.07
C HIS A 323 8.95 11.42 -18.95
N PRO A 324 10.28 11.61 -18.98
CA PRO A 324 10.92 12.70 -19.74
C PRO A 324 10.56 12.74 -21.22
N ASP A 325 10.39 11.56 -21.84
CA ASP A 325 10.02 11.42 -23.24
C ASP A 325 8.52 11.24 -23.45
N ALA A 326 7.72 11.56 -22.41
CA ALA A 326 6.32 11.16 -22.32
C ALA A 326 5.45 11.72 -23.46
N ALA A 327 4.95 10.82 -24.28
CA ALA A 327 3.87 11.13 -25.21
C ALA A 327 2.51 11.37 -24.50
N ARG A 328 2.40 11.01 -23.22
CA ARG A 328 1.14 11.03 -22.44
C ARG A 328 1.15 12.01 -21.26
N ALA A 329 2.01 13.02 -21.27
CA ALA A 329 2.03 14.03 -20.19
C ALA A 329 0.72 14.80 -20.15
N GLY A 330 0.07 14.83 -18.98
CA GLY A 330 -1.25 15.43 -18.76
C GLY A 330 -2.42 14.64 -19.37
N GLU A 331 -2.18 13.40 -19.81
CA GLU A 331 -3.23 12.53 -20.35
C GLU A 331 -3.74 11.52 -19.31
N ARG A 332 -5.00 11.12 -19.46
CA ARG A 332 -5.57 10.00 -18.72
C ARG A 332 -5.36 8.69 -19.48
N VAL A 333 -5.05 7.62 -18.75
CA VAL A 333 -4.78 6.28 -19.28
C VAL A 333 -5.79 5.28 -18.72
N ASP A 334 -6.70 4.82 -19.57
CA ASP A 334 -7.77 3.89 -19.16
C ASP A 334 -7.30 2.42 -19.09
N ALA A 335 -6.09 2.11 -19.58
CA ALA A 335 -5.59 0.74 -19.60
C ALA A 335 -5.52 0.13 -18.20
N LEU A 336 -6.06 -1.09 -18.06
CA LEU A 336 -5.97 -1.84 -16.81
C LEU A 336 -4.51 -2.16 -16.48
N THR A 337 -4.06 -1.73 -15.31
CA THR A 337 -2.72 -1.94 -14.78
C THR A 337 -2.77 -2.47 -13.34
N SER A 338 -1.67 -2.97 -12.85
CA SER A 338 -1.60 -3.51 -11.49
C SER A 338 -0.27 -3.15 -10.83
N ALA A 339 -0.28 -3.01 -9.52
CA ALA A 339 0.87 -2.60 -8.71
C ALA A 339 2.17 -3.37 -9.03
N VAL A 340 2.06 -4.66 -9.33
CA VAL A 340 3.22 -5.50 -9.71
C VAL A 340 3.93 -5.00 -10.97
N ASP A 341 3.26 -4.24 -11.85
CA ASP A 341 3.79 -3.75 -13.11
C ASP A 341 4.90 -2.70 -12.94
N LEU A 342 4.93 -2.06 -11.78
CA LEU A 342 5.93 -1.05 -11.46
C LEU A 342 7.34 -1.65 -11.38
N TYR A 343 7.51 -2.89 -10.93
CA TYR A 343 8.80 -3.58 -10.89
C TYR A 343 9.46 -3.64 -12.28
N GLY A 344 8.79 -4.25 -13.24
CA GLY A 344 9.34 -4.37 -14.61
C GLY A 344 9.46 -3.04 -15.31
N THR A 345 8.54 -2.09 -15.04
CA THR A 345 8.61 -0.74 -15.60
C THR A 345 9.87 0.00 -15.15
N ILE A 346 10.13 0.01 -13.86
CA ILE A 346 11.31 0.71 -13.31
C ILE A 346 12.62 0.07 -13.81
N LEU A 347 12.69 -1.26 -13.88
CA LEU A 347 13.85 -1.96 -14.42
C LEU A 347 14.11 -1.63 -15.88
N ASP A 348 13.06 -1.67 -16.73
CA ASP A 348 13.18 -1.36 -18.16
C ASP A 348 13.63 0.09 -18.37
N GLU A 349 13.06 1.04 -17.63
CA GLU A 349 13.39 2.45 -17.74
C GLU A 349 14.80 2.78 -17.20
N LEU A 350 15.28 2.02 -16.23
CA LEU A 350 16.69 2.05 -15.81
C LEU A 350 17.61 1.36 -16.81
N GLY A 351 17.09 0.58 -17.76
CA GLY A 351 17.85 -0.23 -18.71
C GLY A 351 18.50 -1.45 -18.07
N VAL A 352 17.92 -2.01 -17.03
CA VAL A 352 18.39 -3.19 -16.30
C VAL A 352 17.68 -4.44 -16.81
N GLU A 353 18.44 -5.38 -17.38
CA GLU A 353 17.89 -6.65 -17.84
C GLU A 353 17.58 -7.58 -16.66
N ALA A 354 16.33 -8.02 -16.54
CA ALA A 354 15.88 -8.94 -15.50
C ALA A 354 14.67 -9.78 -15.94
N ASP A 355 14.40 -10.85 -15.19
CA ASP A 355 13.14 -11.57 -15.28
C ASP A 355 12.06 -10.74 -14.55
N HIS A 356 11.03 -10.31 -15.27
CA HIS A 356 9.95 -9.50 -14.71
C HIS A 356 8.94 -10.32 -13.87
N ARG A 357 9.05 -11.64 -13.86
CA ARG A 357 8.15 -12.54 -13.10
C ARG A 357 6.66 -12.31 -13.44
N HIS A 358 5.87 -11.82 -12.51
CA HIS A 358 4.44 -11.52 -12.72
C HIS A 358 4.18 -10.09 -13.24
N SER A 359 5.24 -9.27 -13.27
CA SER A 359 5.18 -7.89 -13.76
C SER A 359 5.11 -7.83 -15.29
N ARG A 360 4.44 -6.81 -15.80
CA ARG A 360 4.50 -6.37 -17.20
C ARG A 360 4.89 -4.91 -17.21
N SER A 361 5.91 -4.55 -17.96
CA SER A 361 6.35 -3.15 -18.05
C SER A 361 5.29 -2.24 -18.68
N LEU A 362 5.11 -1.07 -18.09
CA LEU A 362 4.24 -0.01 -18.62
C LEU A 362 4.93 0.84 -19.70
N SER A 363 6.21 0.62 -20.02
CA SER A 363 6.99 1.45 -20.93
C SER A 363 6.28 1.69 -22.28
N LEU A 364 5.68 0.66 -22.87
CA LEU A 364 4.95 0.83 -24.14
C LEU A 364 3.69 1.71 -24.01
N LEU A 365 3.04 1.72 -22.84
CA LEU A 365 1.94 2.65 -22.55
C LEU A 365 2.48 4.07 -22.39
N LEU A 366 3.55 4.24 -21.62
CA LEU A 366 4.16 5.53 -21.32
C LEU A 366 4.71 6.21 -22.57
N HIS A 367 5.25 5.46 -23.52
CA HIS A 367 5.71 5.96 -24.80
C HIS A 367 4.60 6.12 -25.86
N GLY A 368 3.35 5.80 -25.52
CA GLY A 368 2.22 5.91 -26.44
C GLY A 368 2.24 4.90 -27.61
N GLU A 369 2.99 3.81 -27.48
CA GLU A 369 3.09 2.74 -28.48
C GLU A 369 1.96 1.72 -28.34
N ARG A 370 1.24 1.73 -27.21
CA ARG A 370 0.13 0.82 -26.92
C ARG A 370 -0.91 1.54 -26.06
N ASP A 371 -2.19 1.18 -26.24
CA ASP A 371 -3.30 1.71 -25.44
C ASP A 371 -3.93 0.66 -24.51
N GLU A 372 -3.59 -0.62 -24.67
CA GLU A 372 -4.04 -1.72 -23.84
C GLU A 372 -2.84 -2.35 -23.11
N HIS A 373 -3.07 -2.90 -21.89
CA HIS A 373 -2.00 -3.51 -21.14
C HIS A 373 -2.38 -4.87 -20.56
N ARG A 374 -3.27 -4.93 -19.57
CA ARG A 374 -3.76 -6.18 -18.99
C ARG A 374 -5.21 -6.43 -19.37
N ASP A 375 -5.57 -7.71 -19.54
CA ASP A 375 -6.95 -8.17 -19.70
C ASP A 375 -7.61 -8.49 -18.34
N ARG A 376 -6.81 -8.59 -17.28
CA ARG A 376 -7.23 -8.83 -15.91
C ARG A 376 -6.17 -8.45 -14.89
N ALA A 377 -6.62 -8.12 -13.69
CA ALA A 377 -5.78 -7.99 -12.50
C ALA A 377 -6.41 -8.79 -11.34
N ILE A 378 -5.58 -9.44 -10.53
CA ILE A 378 -6.03 -10.08 -9.28
C ILE A 378 -5.40 -9.40 -8.08
N TYR A 379 -6.13 -9.40 -6.98
CA TYR A 379 -5.70 -8.79 -5.73
C TYR A 379 -6.29 -9.53 -4.52
N GLY A 380 -5.61 -9.42 -3.40
CA GLY A 380 -6.07 -10.08 -2.19
C GLY A 380 -5.14 -9.98 -1.00
N TYR A 381 -5.66 -10.43 0.13
CA TYR A 381 -4.89 -10.78 1.33
C TYR A 381 -4.62 -12.28 1.34
N TRP A 382 -3.41 -12.66 1.76
CA TRP A 382 -3.11 -14.06 1.97
C TRP A 382 -4.07 -14.70 2.99
N GLY A 383 -4.54 -15.92 2.68
CA GLY A 383 -5.48 -16.64 3.54
C GLY A 383 -6.91 -16.11 3.56
N SER A 384 -7.24 -15.11 2.75
CA SER A 384 -8.58 -14.53 2.60
C SER A 384 -9.13 -14.73 1.18
N SER A 385 -10.07 -13.90 0.75
CA SER A 385 -10.61 -13.91 -0.61
C SER A 385 -9.53 -13.63 -1.67
N VAL A 386 -9.77 -14.12 -2.89
CA VAL A 386 -9.01 -13.74 -4.09
C VAL A 386 -9.98 -13.09 -5.06
N ASN A 387 -9.65 -11.92 -5.53
CA ASN A 387 -10.54 -11.10 -6.31
C ASN A 387 -9.93 -10.83 -7.69
N VAL A 388 -10.79 -10.57 -8.67
CA VAL A 388 -10.37 -10.29 -10.04
C VAL A 388 -11.15 -9.11 -10.62
N THR A 389 -10.47 -8.31 -11.43
CA THR A 389 -11.09 -7.28 -12.26
C THR A 389 -10.60 -7.38 -13.70
N ASP A 390 -11.44 -6.99 -14.67
CA ASP A 390 -11.06 -6.73 -16.05
C ASP A 390 -11.05 -5.23 -16.37
N GLY A 391 -11.25 -4.38 -15.33
CA GLY A 391 -11.33 -2.93 -15.46
C GLY A 391 -12.76 -2.40 -15.64
N GLU A 392 -13.69 -3.23 -16.07
CA GLU A 392 -15.12 -2.89 -16.23
C GLU A 392 -15.95 -3.52 -15.12
N TYR A 393 -15.60 -4.75 -14.74
CA TYR A 393 -16.22 -5.49 -13.63
C TYR A 393 -15.21 -5.88 -12.57
N THR A 394 -15.67 -5.94 -11.32
CA THR A 394 -14.92 -6.55 -10.21
C THR A 394 -15.70 -7.73 -9.63
N TYR A 395 -15.00 -8.81 -9.35
CA TYR A 395 -15.55 -10.02 -8.76
C TYR A 395 -14.80 -10.40 -7.49
N LEU A 396 -15.47 -10.32 -6.37
CA LEU A 396 -14.93 -10.63 -5.05
C LEU A 396 -15.32 -12.06 -4.70
N HIS A 397 -14.34 -12.98 -4.78
CA HIS A 397 -14.59 -14.40 -4.55
C HIS A 397 -14.21 -14.81 -3.12
N PRO A 398 -15.18 -15.34 -2.34
CA PRO A 398 -14.96 -15.73 -0.95
C PRO A 398 -14.01 -16.92 -0.84
N CYS A 399 -13.45 -17.14 0.35
CA CYS A 399 -12.75 -18.37 0.69
C CYS A 399 -13.50 -19.15 1.76
N ASP A 400 -13.35 -20.47 1.76
CA ASP A 400 -13.79 -21.33 2.84
C ASP A 400 -12.85 -21.17 4.04
N GLY A 401 -13.30 -20.47 5.06
CA GLY A 401 -12.54 -20.20 6.29
C GLY A 401 -12.26 -21.46 7.14
N SER A 402 -12.82 -22.62 6.78
CA SER A 402 -12.52 -23.91 7.41
C SER A 402 -11.36 -24.66 6.74
N VAL A 403 -10.91 -24.21 5.58
CA VAL A 403 -9.78 -24.78 4.84
C VAL A 403 -8.54 -23.93 5.11
N ASP A 404 -7.52 -24.54 5.70
CA ASP A 404 -6.27 -23.88 6.04
C ASP A 404 -5.53 -23.35 4.80
N ALA A 405 -4.91 -22.18 4.94
CA ALA A 405 -4.01 -21.64 3.93
C ALA A 405 -2.59 -22.17 4.13
N ALA A 406 -1.89 -22.42 3.01
CA ALA A 406 -0.49 -22.81 3.05
C ALA A 406 0.43 -21.59 2.97
N CYS A 407 1.35 -21.47 3.91
CA CYS A 407 2.40 -20.46 3.94
C CYS A 407 3.72 -21.05 3.45
N HIS A 408 4.47 -20.29 2.63
CA HIS A 408 5.76 -20.69 2.05
C HIS A 408 6.80 -19.60 2.34
N SER A 409 7.91 -19.96 2.99
CA SER A 409 9.00 -19.02 3.27
C SER A 409 10.28 -19.77 3.61
N THR A 410 11.45 -19.17 3.44
CA THR A 410 12.70 -19.69 4.00
C THR A 410 12.76 -19.56 5.51
N GLU A 411 11.90 -18.71 6.09
CA GLU A 411 11.77 -18.51 7.51
C GLU A 411 10.45 -19.04 8.06
N MET A 412 10.48 -19.60 9.24
CA MET A 412 9.29 -19.99 9.97
C MET A 412 8.69 -18.78 10.66
N MET A 413 7.77 -18.10 9.98
CA MET A 413 7.06 -16.95 10.51
C MET A 413 5.77 -17.36 11.21
N ASN A 414 5.34 -16.57 12.18
CA ASN A 414 4.01 -16.69 12.74
C ASN A 414 3.01 -15.93 11.85
N ALA A 415 2.17 -16.65 11.14
CA ALA A 415 1.20 -16.05 10.23
C ALA A 415 0.07 -15.27 10.92
N LEU A 416 -0.17 -15.52 12.21
CA LEU A 416 -1.15 -14.79 13.04
C LEU A 416 -0.59 -13.50 13.63
N GLY A 417 0.73 -13.47 13.81
CA GLY A 417 1.46 -12.33 14.31
C GLY A 417 2.81 -12.29 13.61
N PRO A 418 2.91 -11.64 12.44
CA PRO A 418 4.10 -11.70 11.60
C PRO A 418 5.37 -11.24 12.30
N PHE A 419 5.21 -10.47 13.39
CA PHE A 419 6.31 -9.95 14.19
C PHE A 419 6.67 -10.81 15.40
N GLN A 420 6.06 -11.97 15.55
CA GLN A 420 6.32 -12.88 16.66
C GLN A 420 7.01 -14.14 16.15
N PRO A 421 7.95 -14.68 16.93
CA PRO A 421 8.55 -15.96 16.60
C PRO A 421 7.46 -17.03 16.55
N ARG A 422 7.65 -17.99 15.68
CA ARG A 422 6.73 -19.10 15.55
C ARG A 422 6.80 -20.02 16.74
N GLU A 423 5.64 -20.58 17.10
CA GLU A 423 5.54 -21.66 18.06
C GLU A 423 6.30 -22.91 17.56
N PRO A 424 7.06 -23.60 18.42
CA PRO A 424 7.88 -24.73 18.02
C PRO A 424 7.11 -26.00 17.57
N GLU A 425 5.85 -26.11 17.97
CA GLU A 425 5.00 -27.29 17.70
C GLU A 425 4.26 -27.12 16.39
N PHE A 426 4.75 -27.80 15.31
CA PHE A 426 4.33 -27.38 14.03
C PHE A 426 4.71 -28.30 12.89
N ASP A 427 3.72 -28.71 12.14
CA ASP A 427 3.91 -29.45 10.92
C ASP A 427 4.43 -28.54 9.80
N ALA A 428 5.71 -28.63 9.54
CA ALA A 428 6.32 -27.97 8.40
C ALA A 428 7.19 -28.95 7.62
N GLU A 429 7.14 -28.85 6.32
CA GLU A 429 7.98 -29.62 5.42
C GLU A 429 8.84 -28.69 4.56
N ALA A 430 10.05 -29.11 4.24
CA ALA A 430 10.96 -28.39 3.35
C ALA A 430 10.90 -28.98 1.95
N GLY A 431 10.87 -28.13 0.93
CA GLY A 431 10.83 -28.56 -0.47
C GLY A 431 10.78 -27.40 -1.44
N GLU A 432 10.78 -27.73 -2.72
CA GLU A 432 10.62 -26.78 -3.84
C GLU A 432 9.12 -26.63 -4.15
N PHE A 433 8.48 -25.65 -3.54
CA PHE A 433 7.02 -25.46 -3.63
C PHE A 433 6.62 -24.24 -4.45
N LEU A 434 7.55 -23.36 -4.75
CA LEU A 434 7.28 -22.09 -5.44
C LEU A 434 7.59 -22.24 -6.93
N PRO A 435 6.69 -21.83 -7.84
CA PRO A 435 6.88 -22.04 -9.28
C PRO A 435 7.98 -21.16 -9.89
N TYR A 436 8.41 -20.14 -9.20
CA TYR A 436 9.36 -19.13 -9.68
C TYR A 436 10.77 -19.25 -9.07
N THR A 437 11.06 -20.29 -8.31
CA THR A 437 12.40 -20.55 -7.75
C THR A 437 12.62 -22.04 -7.50
N GLU A 438 13.86 -22.52 -7.68
CA GLU A 438 14.32 -23.85 -7.28
C GLU A 438 14.81 -23.87 -5.82
N SER A 439 14.72 -22.74 -5.12
CA SER A 439 15.15 -22.65 -3.73
C SER A 439 14.19 -23.43 -2.82
N PRO A 440 14.70 -24.30 -1.94
CA PRO A 440 13.86 -24.96 -0.96
C PRO A 440 13.31 -23.95 0.06
N VAL A 441 12.02 -24.05 0.34
CA VAL A 441 11.34 -23.26 1.36
C VAL A 441 10.62 -24.19 2.33
N TRP A 442 10.29 -23.68 3.50
CA TRP A 442 9.34 -24.32 4.39
C TRP A 442 7.92 -24.09 3.87
N ARG A 443 7.08 -25.14 3.96
CA ARG A 443 5.64 -25.08 3.76
C ARG A 443 4.95 -25.54 5.03
N TRP A 444 3.97 -24.80 5.48
CA TRP A 444 3.14 -25.18 6.64
C TRP A 444 1.72 -24.65 6.48
N SER A 445 0.78 -25.38 7.09
CA SER A 445 -0.62 -24.95 7.17
C SER A 445 -0.79 -23.93 8.26
N THR A 446 -1.69 -23.00 8.02
CA THR A 446 -2.12 -21.98 8.96
C THR A 446 -3.58 -21.61 8.68
N TYR A 447 -4.15 -20.71 9.43
CA TYR A 447 -5.56 -20.38 9.31
C TYR A 447 -5.89 -19.65 8.01
N ALA A 448 -7.11 -19.85 7.52
CA ALA A 448 -7.75 -18.99 6.54
C ALA A 448 -8.79 -18.09 7.22
N THR A 449 -9.08 -16.96 6.61
CA THR A 449 -10.04 -15.99 7.16
C THR A 449 -11.12 -15.67 6.14
N GLY A 450 -12.27 -16.34 6.23
CA GLY A 450 -13.47 -15.93 5.50
C GLY A 450 -14.00 -14.60 6.06
N ARG A 451 -14.24 -13.62 5.18
CA ARG A 451 -14.76 -12.30 5.55
C ARG A 451 -16.14 -12.02 4.96
N HIS A 452 -16.49 -12.74 3.92
CA HIS A 452 -17.83 -12.80 3.34
C HIS A 452 -18.06 -14.24 2.86
N ASP A 453 -19.33 -14.65 2.88
CA ASP A 453 -19.71 -16.03 2.61
C ASP A 453 -20.12 -16.24 1.14
N ASP A 454 -20.65 -15.20 0.51
CA ASP A 454 -21.14 -15.21 -0.87
C ASP A 454 -20.22 -14.39 -1.79
N PRO A 455 -20.11 -14.76 -3.07
CA PRO A 455 -19.43 -13.91 -4.05
C PRO A 455 -20.16 -12.59 -4.25
N MET A 456 -19.42 -11.55 -4.66
CA MET A 456 -19.97 -10.25 -5.02
C MET A 456 -19.48 -9.84 -6.40
N LEU A 457 -20.33 -9.21 -7.19
CA LEU A 457 -20.04 -8.76 -8.55
C LEU A 457 -20.51 -7.32 -8.73
N PHE A 458 -19.64 -6.46 -9.26
CA PHE A 458 -19.95 -5.05 -9.49
C PHE A 458 -19.55 -4.63 -10.90
N ASP A 459 -20.40 -3.83 -11.57
CA ASP A 459 -20.06 -3.07 -12.77
C ASP A 459 -19.45 -1.73 -12.34
N VAL A 460 -18.12 -1.68 -12.22
CA VAL A 460 -17.42 -0.51 -11.70
C VAL A 460 -17.35 0.66 -12.68
N SER A 461 -17.75 0.44 -13.92
CA SER A 461 -17.91 1.52 -14.90
C SER A 461 -19.20 2.33 -14.68
N ALA A 462 -20.25 1.68 -14.19
CA ALA A 462 -21.54 2.30 -13.89
C ALA A 462 -21.70 2.62 -12.41
N ASP A 463 -21.06 1.84 -11.52
CA ASP A 463 -21.11 1.90 -10.07
C ASP A 463 -19.69 1.83 -9.48
N PRO A 464 -18.89 2.91 -9.58
CA PRO A 464 -17.52 2.93 -9.09
C PRO A 464 -17.42 2.74 -7.57
N GLU A 465 -18.46 3.08 -6.82
CA GLU A 465 -18.55 2.90 -5.36
C GLU A 465 -18.97 1.48 -4.95
N GLN A 466 -19.38 0.62 -5.91
CA GLN A 466 -19.75 -0.78 -5.66
C GLN A 466 -20.90 -0.93 -4.62
N GLU A 467 -21.95 -0.15 -4.79
CA GLU A 467 -23.15 -0.20 -3.94
C GLU A 467 -24.15 -1.25 -4.41
N ASP A 468 -24.19 -1.54 -5.73
CA ASP A 468 -25.17 -2.42 -6.38
C ASP A 468 -24.54 -3.79 -6.72
N ASP A 469 -24.66 -4.77 -5.81
CA ASP A 469 -24.18 -6.15 -6.03
C ASP A 469 -25.03 -6.89 -7.06
N LEU A 470 -24.41 -7.28 -8.18
CA LEU A 470 -25.03 -8.00 -9.30
C LEU A 470 -24.92 -9.53 -9.17
N ALA A 471 -24.24 -10.07 -8.15
CA ALA A 471 -24.07 -11.51 -7.98
C ALA A 471 -25.43 -12.21 -7.84
N GLY A 472 -25.63 -13.33 -8.55
CA GLY A 472 -26.88 -14.05 -8.64
C GLY A 472 -27.97 -13.37 -9.49
N ALA A 473 -27.87 -12.07 -9.79
CA ALA A 473 -28.75 -11.35 -10.70
C ALA A 473 -28.25 -11.40 -12.15
N ASP A 474 -26.96 -11.18 -12.37
CA ASP A 474 -26.29 -11.36 -13.68
C ASP A 474 -25.39 -12.60 -13.66
N THR A 475 -25.99 -13.76 -13.82
CA THR A 475 -25.30 -15.06 -13.73
C THR A 475 -24.36 -15.32 -14.90
N GLU A 476 -24.56 -14.71 -16.07
CA GLU A 476 -23.66 -14.85 -17.23
C GLU A 476 -22.35 -14.12 -16.95
N GLN A 477 -22.45 -12.90 -16.44
CA GLN A 477 -21.30 -12.09 -16.12
C GLN A 477 -20.52 -12.64 -14.91
N GLU A 478 -21.24 -13.13 -13.90
CA GLU A 478 -20.64 -13.78 -12.73
C GLU A 478 -19.79 -15.00 -13.14
N GLU A 479 -20.33 -15.90 -14.00
CA GLU A 479 -19.59 -17.06 -14.48
C GLU A 479 -18.39 -16.65 -15.36
N ARG A 480 -18.53 -15.60 -16.17
CA ARG A 480 -17.41 -15.04 -16.93
C ARG A 480 -16.28 -14.58 -16.02
N MET A 481 -16.59 -13.80 -14.99
CA MET A 481 -15.58 -13.28 -14.07
C MET A 481 -14.97 -14.38 -13.20
N ARG A 482 -15.78 -15.36 -12.80
CA ARG A 482 -15.30 -16.55 -12.10
C ARG A 482 -14.32 -17.35 -12.95
N SER A 483 -14.60 -17.52 -14.24
CA SER A 483 -13.68 -18.18 -15.19
C SER A 483 -12.40 -17.38 -15.36
N LEU A 484 -12.50 -16.04 -15.43
CA LEU A 484 -11.36 -15.15 -15.52
C LEU A 484 -10.43 -15.26 -14.28
N LEU A 485 -11.01 -15.44 -13.09
CA LEU A 485 -10.26 -15.71 -11.86
C LEU A 485 -9.49 -17.03 -11.93
N VAL A 486 -10.15 -18.11 -12.38
CA VAL A 486 -9.49 -19.42 -12.55
C VAL A 486 -8.33 -19.33 -13.55
N ASP A 487 -8.56 -18.69 -14.71
CA ASP A 487 -7.52 -18.46 -15.72
C ASP A 487 -6.34 -17.62 -15.18
N ALA A 488 -6.62 -16.67 -14.29
CA ALA A 488 -5.57 -15.88 -13.64
C ALA A 488 -4.73 -16.73 -12.66
N LEU A 489 -5.38 -17.57 -11.87
CA LEU A 489 -4.70 -18.48 -10.95
C LEU A 489 -3.85 -19.52 -11.71
N ASP A 490 -4.39 -20.09 -12.82
CA ASP A 490 -3.66 -21.02 -13.67
C ASP A 490 -2.44 -20.37 -14.33
N HIS A 491 -2.58 -19.14 -14.81
CA HIS A 491 -1.48 -18.39 -15.43
C HIS A 491 -0.33 -18.10 -14.45
N LEU A 492 -0.63 -17.94 -13.18
CA LEU A 492 0.35 -17.69 -12.11
C LEU A 492 0.89 -18.99 -11.47
N ASP A 493 0.49 -20.16 -11.94
CA ASP A 493 0.79 -21.45 -11.32
C ASP A 493 0.46 -21.46 -9.80
N ALA A 494 -0.69 -20.89 -9.45
CA ALA A 494 -1.13 -20.80 -8.07
C ALA A 494 -1.15 -22.19 -7.40
N PRO A 495 -0.80 -22.30 -6.10
CA PRO A 495 -0.76 -23.59 -5.42
C PRO A 495 -2.14 -24.22 -5.34
N ALA A 496 -2.20 -25.56 -5.41
CA ALA A 496 -3.45 -26.32 -5.38
C ALA A 496 -4.34 -25.99 -4.17
N SER A 497 -3.72 -25.64 -3.04
CA SER A 497 -4.43 -25.19 -1.84
C SER A 497 -5.25 -23.92 -2.04
N GLN A 498 -4.93 -23.07 -3.02
CA GLN A 498 -5.74 -21.92 -3.35
C GLN A 498 -7.09 -22.33 -3.96
N TYR A 499 -7.08 -23.27 -4.91
CA TYR A 499 -8.31 -23.77 -5.53
C TYR A 499 -9.20 -24.49 -4.50
N GLU A 500 -8.60 -25.28 -3.61
CA GLU A 500 -9.32 -26.00 -2.56
C GLU A 500 -10.05 -25.01 -1.62
N ARG A 501 -9.33 -24.01 -1.06
CA ARG A 501 -9.91 -23.06 -0.13
C ARG A 501 -10.89 -22.06 -0.79
N LEU A 502 -10.78 -21.84 -2.10
CA LEU A 502 -11.71 -21.02 -2.87
C LEU A 502 -12.88 -21.83 -3.44
N GLY A 503 -12.91 -23.16 -3.25
CA GLY A 503 -13.96 -24.01 -3.83
C GLY A 503 -13.99 -23.98 -5.35
N LEU A 504 -12.84 -23.73 -5.99
CA LEU A 504 -12.69 -23.67 -7.45
C LEU A 504 -12.18 -25.01 -8.00
N ALA A 505 -12.66 -25.40 -9.16
CA ALA A 505 -12.08 -26.50 -9.91
C ALA A 505 -10.90 -25.99 -10.76
N ARG A 506 -9.81 -26.73 -10.73
CA ARG A 506 -8.63 -26.48 -11.60
C ARG A 506 -8.86 -27.00 -13.00
#